data_b32241f6b811770898e1c51a01f91595
#
_entry.id   b32241f6b811770898e1c51a01f91595
#
_cell.length_a   1.000
_cell.length_b   1.000
_cell.length_c   1.000
_cell.angle_alpha   90.00
_cell.angle_beta   90.00
_cell.angle_gamma   90.00
#
_symmetry.space_group_name_H-M   'P 1'
#
loop_
_entity.id
_entity.type
_entity.pdbx_description
1 polymer ?
#
loop_
_entity_poly.entity_id
_entity_poly.type
_entity_poly.pdbx_seq_one_letter_code
_entity_poly.pdbx_strand_id
1 'polypeptide(L)'
;MKYICGICGYVYDEEKEGRAFSDLPDDWKCPLCRAPKSEFSPESKPAPEEARPASPKAGPISADPDSLPADDDLKQLSYGQMAALCTNLARACEKQYKPEEAGLFAEFAAYYTGLVPQMPDAGIGELARLLQEDIDLYPGTREVIDENGDRGAARALVWGEKVARMIASVIGQYQREGEQLLRNTEIWVCTACGFIYIGNEPPEMCPVCKVPANRFEKCTGRETA
;
A
#
# COMPACT_ATOMS: atom_id res chain seq x y z
N MET A 1 -18.84 15.08 -14.98
CA MET A 1 -17.35 15.02 -14.98
C MET A 1 -16.91 14.08 -13.87
N LYS A 2 -15.70 13.47 -13.96
CA LYS A 2 -15.23 12.59 -12.88
C LYS A 2 -13.93 13.14 -12.30
N TYR A 3 -13.79 13.01 -10.98
CA TYR A 3 -12.61 13.40 -10.23
C TYR A 3 -12.07 12.18 -9.45
N ILE A 4 -10.77 11.99 -9.51
CA ILE A 4 -10.11 10.82 -8.92
C ILE A 4 -9.27 11.28 -7.75
N CYS A 5 -9.47 10.64 -6.58
CA CYS A 5 -8.64 10.85 -5.41
C CYS A 5 -7.23 10.29 -5.66
N GLY A 6 -6.22 11.15 -5.60
CA GLY A 6 -4.82 10.78 -5.77
C GLY A 6 -4.31 9.80 -4.72
N ILE A 7 -4.94 9.76 -3.53
CA ILE A 7 -4.54 8.88 -2.43
C ILE A 7 -5.07 7.46 -2.61
N CYS A 8 -6.39 7.28 -2.77
CA CYS A 8 -7.01 5.95 -2.75
C CYS A 8 -7.64 5.52 -4.09
N GLY A 9 -7.72 6.43 -5.07
CA GLY A 9 -8.33 6.16 -6.37
C GLY A 9 -9.87 6.17 -6.35
N TYR A 10 -10.50 6.68 -5.28
CA TYR A 10 -11.96 6.91 -5.29
C TYR A 10 -12.34 7.84 -6.41
N VAL A 11 -13.38 7.48 -7.15
CA VAL A 11 -13.91 8.28 -8.26
C VAL A 11 -15.17 8.98 -7.81
N TYR A 12 -15.13 10.31 -7.71
CA TYR A 12 -16.30 11.16 -7.57
C TYR A 12 -16.88 11.40 -8.95
N ASP A 13 -18.07 10.92 -9.18
CA ASP A 13 -18.77 11.06 -10.47
C ASP A 13 -19.92 12.06 -10.30
N GLU A 14 -19.77 13.26 -10.86
CA GLU A 14 -20.76 14.35 -10.75
C GLU A 14 -22.15 13.94 -11.24
N GLU A 15 -22.23 13.04 -12.23
CA GLU A 15 -23.52 12.57 -12.77
C GLU A 15 -24.24 11.63 -11.78
N LYS A 16 -23.45 10.81 -11.05
CA LYS A 16 -24.03 9.90 -10.05
C LYS A 16 -24.35 10.59 -8.74
N GLU A 17 -23.50 11.52 -8.32
CA GLU A 17 -23.67 12.27 -7.06
C GLU A 17 -24.66 13.42 -7.21
N GLY A 18 -25.03 13.81 -8.43
CA GLY A 18 -25.98 14.88 -8.72
C GLY A 18 -25.50 16.27 -8.31
N ARG A 19 -24.20 16.44 -8.06
CA ARG A 19 -23.57 17.68 -7.62
C ARG A 19 -22.20 17.85 -8.25
N ALA A 20 -21.90 19.10 -8.68
CA ALA A 20 -20.58 19.40 -9.22
C ALA A 20 -19.51 19.32 -8.12
N PHE A 21 -18.34 18.81 -8.46
CA PHE A 21 -17.21 18.70 -7.54
C PHE A 21 -16.74 20.06 -7.02
N SER A 22 -16.85 21.11 -7.85
CA SER A 22 -16.59 22.50 -7.47
C SER A 22 -17.47 22.97 -6.32
N ASP A 23 -18.73 22.53 -6.29
CA ASP A 23 -19.75 22.98 -5.33
C ASP A 23 -19.67 22.23 -3.98
N LEU A 24 -18.75 21.28 -3.84
CA LEU A 24 -18.47 20.66 -2.57
C LEU A 24 -17.78 21.66 -1.63
N PRO A 25 -18.10 21.65 -0.32
CA PRO A 25 -17.45 22.52 0.66
C PRO A 25 -15.94 22.28 0.70
N ASP A 26 -15.17 23.29 1.09
CA ASP A 26 -13.71 23.19 1.11
C ASP A 26 -13.21 22.18 2.16
N ASP A 27 -13.99 21.92 3.20
CA ASP A 27 -13.73 20.91 4.23
C ASP A 27 -14.20 19.51 3.85
N TRP A 28 -14.75 19.33 2.63
CA TRP A 28 -15.17 18.03 2.15
C TRP A 28 -13.98 17.07 2.04
N LYS A 29 -14.18 15.86 2.51
CA LYS A 29 -13.17 14.82 2.54
C LYS A 29 -13.58 13.60 1.73
N CYS A 30 -12.62 12.92 1.16
CA CYS A 30 -12.84 11.68 0.46
C CYS A 30 -13.61 10.68 1.35
N PRO A 31 -14.73 10.09 0.89
CA PRO A 31 -15.51 9.18 1.70
C PRO A 31 -14.79 7.86 2.02
N LEU A 32 -13.74 7.50 1.25
CA LEU A 32 -12.99 6.28 1.47
C LEU A 32 -11.75 6.47 2.35
N CYS A 33 -10.95 7.52 2.12
CA CYS A 33 -9.67 7.70 2.83
C CYS A 33 -9.59 9.02 3.59
N ARG A 34 -10.66 9.80 3.62
CA ARG A 34 -10.76 11.12 4.27
C ARG A 34 -9.72 12.16 3.79
N ALA A 35 -9.05 11.90 2.68
CA ALA A 35 -8.16 12.88 2.07
C ALA A 35 -8.92 14.17 1.73
N PRO A 36 -8.28 15.34 1.83
CA PRO A 36 -8.90 16.61 1.51
C PRO A 36 -9.25 16.72 0.03
N LYS A 37 -10.17 17.64 -0.30
CA LYS A 37 -10.61 17.93 -1.66
C LYS A 37 -9.44 18.23 -2.62
N SER A 38 -8.35 18.82 -2.12
CA SER A 38 -7.15 19.16 -2.89
C SER A 38 -6.43 17.94 -3.51
N GLU A 39 -6.66 16.75 -2.97
CA GLU A 39 -6.07 15.49 -3.47
C GLU A 39 -6.84 14.89 -4.66
N PHE A 40 -7.85 15.59 -5.15
CA PHE A 40 -8.62 15.15 -6.30
C PHE A 40 -8.19 15.87 -7.58
N SER A 41 -8.00 15.08 -8.63
CA SER A 41 -7.74 15.58 -9.98
C SER A 41 -8.84 15.15 -10.95
N PRO A 42 -9.18 15.96 -11.96
CA PRO A 42 -10.12 15.55 -12.97
C PRO A 42 -9.60 14.32 -13.72
N GLU A 43 -10.50 13.39 -14.05
CA GLU A 43 -10.17 12.22 -14.88
C GLU A 43 -9.71 12.75 -16.26
N SER A 44 -8.39 12.81 -16.48
CA SER A 44 -7.86 13.01 -17.81
C SER A 44 -8.14 11.75 -18.62
N LYS A 45 -8.85 11.86 -19.77
CA LYS A 45 -8.98 10.74 -20.69
C LYS A 45 -7.58 10.16 -20.93
N PRO A 46 -7.38 8.84 -20.76
CA PRO A 46 -6.12 8.24 -21.15
C PRO A 46 -5.89 8.60 -22.61
N ALA A 47 -4.71 9.15 -22.91
CA ALA A 47 -4.25 9.25 -24.29
C ALA A 47 -4.38 7.85 -24.93
N PRO A 48 -4.74 7.72 -26.22
CA PRO A 48 -4.82 6.44 -26.87
C PRO A 48 -3.53 5.66 -26.58
N GLU A 49 -3.67 4.50 -26.00
CA GLU A 49 -2.56 3.59 -25.72
C GLU A 49 -1.93 3.21 -27.06
N GLU A 50 -0.92 3.97 -27.48
CA GLU A 50 -0.06 3.54 -28.57
C GLU A 50 0.50 2.18 -28.18
N ALA A 51 0.25 1.20 -29.03
CA ALA A 51 0.65 -0.18 -28.83
C ALA A 51 2.15 -0.22 -28.51
N ARG A 52 2.51 -0.32 -27.22
CA ARG A 52 3.89 -0.56 -26.81
C ARG A 52 4.34 -1.88 -27.43
N PRO A 53 5.56 -1.92 -27.98
CA PRO A 53 6.10 -3.16 -28.50
C PRO A 53 6.05 -4.24 -27.42
N ALA A 54 5.61 -5.44 -27.79
CA ALA A 54 5.53 -6.58 -26.90
C ALA A 54 6.90 -6.79 -26.24
N SER A 55 6.94 -6.75 -24.91
CA SER A 55 8.14 -7.06 -24.14
C SER A 55 8.70 -8.42 -24.59
N PRO A 56 10.02 -8.56 -24.72
CA PRO A 56 10.62 -9.84 -25.04
C PRO A 56 10.13 -10.86 -24.01
N LYS A 57 9.65 -12.02 -24.49
CA LYS A 57 9.26 -13.14 -23.63
C LYS A 57 10.49 -13.48 -22.79
N ALA A 58 10.40 -13.27 -21.49
CA ALA A 58 11.42 -13.76 -20.56
C ALA A 58 11.49 -15.28 -20.75
N GLY A 59 12.57 -15.73 -21.35
CA GLY A 59 12.94 -17.15 -21.37
C GLY A 59 13.16 -17.61 -19.92
N PRO A 60 13.14 -18.93 -19.68
CA PRO A 60 13.46 -19.43 -18.34
C PRO A 60 14.83 -18.89 -17.93
N ILE A 61 14.87 -18.15 -16.84
CA ILE A 61 16.12 -17.68 -16.23
C ILE A 61 16.78 -18.92 -15.63
N SER A 62 17.63 -19.56 -16.41
CA SER A 62 18.65 -20.45 -15.86
C SER A 62 19.81 -19.58 -15.38
N ALA A 63 19.57 -18.82 -14.32
CA ALA A 63 20.65 -18.13 -13.64
C ALA A 63 21.41 -19.17 -12.84
N ASP A 64 22.65 -19.44 -13.24
CA ASP A 64 23.63 -20.09 -12.40
C ASP A 64 23.75 -19.23 -11.12
N PRO A 65 23.46 -19.76 -9.91
CA PRO A 65 23.50 -18.97 -8.69
C PRO A 65 24.87 -18.34 -8.42
N ASP A 66 25.95 -18.87 -9.00
CA ASP A 66 27.30 -18.32 -8.89
C ASP A 66 27.61 -17.21 -9.91
N SER A 67 26.70 -16.92 -10.84
CA SER A 67 26.88 -15.88 -11.88
C SER A 67 26.20 -14.54 -11.56
N LEU A 68 25.48 -14.45 -10.44
CA LEU A 68 24.94 -13.18 -9.99
C LEU A 68 26.11 -12.29 -9.55
N PRO A 69 26.28 -11.07 -10.08
CA PRO A 69 27.24 -10.15 -9.53
C PRO A 69 26.94 -10.02 -8.04
N ALA A 70 27.99 -10.15 -7.23
CA ALA A 70 27.88 -9.85 -5.80
C ALA A 70 27.50 -8.35 -5.70
N ASP A 71 26.21 -8.10 -5.68
CA ASP A 71 25.68 -6.76 -5.57
C ASP A 71 25.98 -6.31 -4.13
N ASP A 72 26.89 -5.36 -3.99
CA ASP A 72 27.26 -4.73 -2.73
C ASP A 72 26.03 -4.07 -2.05
N ASP A 73 24.89 -4.03 -2.76
CA ASP A 73 23.61 -3.52 -2.32
C ASP A 73 22.76 -4.51 -1.50
N LEU A 74 23.16 -5.77 -1.37
CA LEU A 74 22.61 -6.69 -0.35
C LEU A 74 23.12 -6.29 1.03
N LYS A 75 22.81 -5.05 1.44
CA LYS A 75 23.02 -4.59 2.80
C LYS A 75 22.35 -5.56 3.76
N GLN A 76 23.01 -5.85 4.86
CA GLN A 76 22.39 -6.63 5.93
C GLN A 76 21.05 -5.97 6.32
N LEU A 77 19.95 -6.65 5.97
CA LEU A 77 18.64 -6.20 6.37
C LEU A 77 18.52 -6.27 7.89
N SER A 78 17.90 -5.27 8.50
CA SER A 78 17.57 -5.33 9.91
C SER A 78 16.59 -6.48 10.18
N TYR A 79 16.51 -6.94 11.42
CA TYR A 79 15.54 -7.99 11.79
C TYR A 79 14.10 -7.62 11.45
N GLY A 80 13.73 -6.34 11.60
CA GLY A 80 12.41 -5.85 11.19
C GLY A 80 12.17 -5.96 9.68
N GLN A 81 13.18 -5.60 8.86
CA GLN A 81 13.11 -5.73 7.41
C GLN A 81 13.04 -7.21 6.99
N MET A 82 13.82 -8.10 7.64
CA MET A 82 13.75 -9.54 7.42
C MET A 82 12.38 -10.11 7.78
N ALA A 83 11.79 -9.68 8.90
CA ALA A 83 10.45 -10.09 9.29
C ALA A 83 9.40 -9.65 8.26
N ALA A 84 9.48 -8.41 7.77
CA ALA A 84 8.58 -7.89 6.74
C ALA A 84 8.73 -8.65 5.41
N LEU A 85 9.98 -8.89 4.98
CA LEU A 85 10.26 -9.68 3.77
C LEU A 85 9.67 -11.09 3.86
N CYS A 86 9.92 -11.80 4.96
CA CYS A 86 9.38 -13.14 5.16
C CYS A 86 7.85 -13.16 5.22
N THR A 87 7.22 -12.15 5.85
CA THR A 87 5.76 -12.00 5.86
C THR A 87 5.21 -11.84 4.43
N ASN A 88 5.86 -11.02 3.61
CA ASN A 88 5.46 -10.81 2.21
C ASN A 88 5.64 -12.08 1.37
N LEU A 89 6.72 -12.84 1.58
CA LEU A 89 6.97 -14.12 0.91
C LEU A 89 5.92 -15.17 1.33
N ALA A 90 5.57 -15.26 2.62
CA ALA A 90 4.50 -16.12 3.09
C ALA A 90 3.18 -15.82 2.36
N ARG A 91 2.77 -14.54 2.30
CA ARG A 91 1.57 -14.12 1.58
C ARG A 91 1.65 -14.39 0.08
N ALA A 92 2.80 -14.25 -0.54
CA ALA A 92 3.01 -14.58 -1.95
C ALA A 92 2.85 -16.08 -2.20
N CYS A 93 3.38 -16.94 -1.33
CA CYS A 93 3.23 -18.40 -1.40
C CYS A 93 1.78 -18.83 -1.21
N GLU A 94 1.04 -18.24 -0.25
CA GLU A 94 -0.40 -18.48 -0.10
C GLU A 94 -1.18 -18.22 -1.39
N LYS A 95 -0.90 -17.07 -2.04
CA LYS A 95 -1.54 -16.69 -3.32
C LYS A 95 -1.18 -17.64 -4.47
N GLN A 96 -0.06 -18.32 -4.39
CA GLN A 96 0.38 -19.32 -5.37
C GLN A 96 -0.02 -20.74 -5.01
N TYR A 97 -0.85 -20.92 -3.98
CA TYR A 97 -1.28 -22.24 -3.48
C TYR A 97 -0.12 -23.14 -3.04
N LYS A 98 0.89 -22.53 -2.36
CA LYS A 98 2.07 -23.20 -1.80
C LYS A 98 2.03 -23.11 -0.26
N PRO A 99 1.18 -23.93 0.40
CA PRO A 99 0.96 -23.79 1.85
C PRO A 99 2.17 -24.18 2.70
N GLU A 100 2.99 -25.12 2.25
CA GLU A 100 4.19 -25.56 2.99
C GLU A 100 5.23 -24.44 3.03
N GLU A 101 5.54 -23.85 1.87
CA GLU A 101 6.49 -22.74 1.77
C GLU A 101 5.96 -21.49 2.50
N ALA A 102 4.64 -21.25 2.43
CA ALA A 102 4.01 -20.16 3.17
C ALA A 102 4.21 -20.33 4.68
N GLY A 103 4.03 -21.56 5.20
CA GLY A 103 4.28 -21.90 6.60
C GLY A 103 5.72 -21.64 7.03
N LEU A 104 6.70 -22.08 6.24
CA LEU A 104 8.12 -21.84 6.54
C LEU A 104 8.46 -20.35 6.58
N PHE A 105 7.98 -19.56 5.61
CA PHE A 105 8.20 -18.11 5.64
C PHE A 105 7.49 -17.43 6.80
N ALA A 106 6.34 -17.92 7.23
CA ALA A 106 5.65 -17.40 8.41
C ALA A 106 6.44 -17.68 9.70
N GLU A 107 7.07 -18.86 9.82
CA GLU A 107 7.96 -19.19 10.94
C GLU A 107 9.20 -18.28 10.97
N PHE A 108 9.85 -18.04 9.82
CA PHE A 108 10.95 -17.08 9.72
C PHE A 108 10.50 -15.67 10.09
N ALA A 109 9.33 -15.22 9.63
CA ALA A 109 8.79 -13.92 10.00
C ALA A 109 8.61 -13.78 11.51
N ALA A 110 8.05 -14.79 12.16
CA ALA A 110 7.89 -14.83 13.62
C ALA A 110 9.24 -14.81 14.35
N TYR A 111 10.20 -15.61 13.90
CA TYR A 111 11.55 -15.64 14.45
C TYR A 111 12.22 -14.26 14.41
N TYR A 112 12.26 -13.63 13.23
CA TYR A 112 12.86 -12.29 13.09
C TYR A 112 12.10 -11.22 13.86
N THR A 113 10.77 -11.29 13.92
CA THR A 113 9.97 -10.38 14.75
C THR A 113 10.37 -10.45 16.22
N GLY A 114 10.66 -11.66 16.73
CA GLY A 114 11.13 -11.86 18.10
C GLY A 114 12.51 -11.26 18.38
N LEU A 115 13.32 -11.02 17.35
CA LEU A 115 14.66 -10.41 17.46
C LEU A 115 14.64 -8.88 17.31
N VAL A 116 13.51 -8.29 16.92
CA VAL A 116 13.41 -6.83 16.78
C VAL A 116 13.50 -6.18 18.15
N PRO A 117 14.46 -5.27 18.39
CA PRO A 117 14.52 -4.52 19.64
C PRO A 117 13.24 -3.74 19.87
N GLN A 118 12.70 -3.81 21.07
CA GLN A 118 11.57 -2.96 21.43
C GLN A 118 12.03 -1.51 21.55
N MET A 119 11.29 -0.60 20.94
CA MET A 119 11.49 0.84 21.06
C MET A 119 10.39 1.43 21.96
N PRO A 120 10.64 1.55 23.27
CA PRO A 120 9.58 1.96 24.22
C PRO A 120 9.02 3.35 23.94
N ASP A 121 9.82 4.21 23.32
CA ASP A 121 9.46 5.61 23.02
C ASP A 121 9.10 5.82 21.53
N ALA A 122 8.77 4.75 20.80
CA ALA A 122 8.38 4.84 19.40
C ALA A 122 7.08 5.64 19.26
N GLY A 123 7.19 6.90 18.90
CA GLY A 123 6.07 7.81 18.72
C GLY A 123 5.53 7.81 17.30
N ILE A 124 4.26 8.21 17.15
CA ILE A 124 3.60 8.35 15.84
C ILE A 124 4.33 9.33 14.91
N GLY A 125 5.06 10.32 15.47
CA GLY A 125 5.85 11.26 14.70
C GLY A 125 7.03 10.61 14.00
N GLU A 126 7.72 9.68 14.67
CA GLU A 126 8.83 8.94 14.06
C GLU A 126 8.33 8.00 12.95
N LEU A 127 7.18 7.35 13.17
CA LEU A 127 6.55 6.54 12.14
C LEU A 127 6.18 7.39 10.91
N ALA A 128 5.65 8.59 11.11
CA ALA A 128 5.34 9.53 10.03
C ALA A 128 6.58 9.93 9.22
N ARG A 129 7.70 10.18 9.92
CA ARG A 129 8.98 10.54 9.29
C ARG A 129 9.51 9.40 8.41
N LEU A 130 9.58 8.18 8.95
CA LEU A 130 10.04 7.00 8.21
C LEU A 130 9.17 6.72 6.99
N LEU A 131 7.85 6.84 7.14
CA LEU A 131 6.94 6.65 6.03
C LEU A 131 7.11 7.72 4.93
N GLN A 132 7.42 8.97 5.31
CA GLN A 132 7.70 10.01 4.33
C GLN A 132 8.98 9.73 3.55
N GLU A 133 10.02 9.23 4.22
CA GLU A 133 11.26 8.80 3.56
C GLU A 133 10.99 7.70 2.52
N ASP A 134 10.16 6.71 2.85
CA ASP A 134 9.74 5.68 1.90
C ASP A 134 8.97 6.29 0.71
N ILE A 135 8.06 7.23 0.98
CA ILE A 135 7.28 7.90 -0.07
C ILE A 135 8.19 8.68 -1.03
N ASP A 136 9.22 9.31 -0.53
CA ASP A 136 10.17 10.10 -1.33
C ASP A 136 11.03 9.25 -2.27
N LEU A 137 11.14 7.94 -2.02
CA LEU A 137 11.85 7.00 -2.89
C LEU A 137 11.02 6.54 -4.12
N TYR A 138 9.70 6.65 -4.10
CA TYR A 138 8.85 6.14 -5.20
C TYR A 138 9.16 6.75 -6.57
N PRO A 139 9.42 8.06 -6.71
CA PRO A 139 9.74 8.64 -8.03
C PRO A 139 10.98 8.01 -8.67
N GLY A 140 12.09 7.91 -7.94
CA GLY A 140 13.33 7.29 -8.46
C GLY A 140 13.14 5.80 -8.77
N THR A 141 12.43 5.07 -7.92
CA THR A 141 12.10 3.67 -8.17
C THR A 141 11.26 3.51 -9.43
N ARG A 142 10.33 4.44 -9.70
CA ARG A 142 9.51 4.44 -10.91
C ARG A 142 10.36 4.61 -12.18
N GLU A 143 11.32 5.54 -12.16
CA GLU A 143 12.24 5.76 -13.28
C GLU A 143 12.98 4.46 -13.65
N VAL A 144 13.56 3.78 -12.66
CA VAL A 144 14.26 2.49 -12.88
C VAL A 144 13.33 1.42 -13.44
N ILE A 145 12.10 1.33 -12.92
CA ILE A 145 11.11 0.35 -13.40
C ILE A 145 10.69 0.64 -14.85
N ASP A 146 10.47 1.91 -15.18
CA ASP A 146 10.07 2.34 -16.53
C ASP A 146 11.19 2.10 -17.55
N GLU A 147 12.45 2.36 -17.18
CA GLU A 147 13.63 2.08 -18.01
C GLU A 147 13.77 0.58 -18.33
N ASN A 148 13.47 -0.28 -17.37
CA ASN A 148 13.55 -1.73 -17.53
C ASN A 148 12.28 -2.36 -18.14
N GLY A 149 11.19 -1.59 -18.28
CA GLY A 149 9.92 -2.07 -18.82
C GLY A 149 9.23 -3.15 -17.99
N ASP A 150 9.54 -3.23 -16.69
CA ASP A 150 8.97 -4.25 -15.78
C ASP A 150 7.55 -3.88 -15.36
N ARG A 151 6.58 -4.45 -16.09
CA ARG A 151 5.14 -4.24 -15.81
C ARG A 151 4.68 -4.80 -14.47
N GLY A 152 5.32 -5.86 -13.98
CA GLY A 152 5.02 -6.46 -12.69
C GLY A 152 5.42 -5.53 -11.55
N ALA A 153 6.67 -5.07 -11.59
CA ALA A 153 7.20 -4.10 -10.64
C ALA A 153 6.41 -2.77 -10.68
N ALA A 154 6.10 -2.26 -11.89
CA ALA A 154 5.29 -1.05 -12.05
C ALA A 154 3.93 -1.15 -11.36
N ARG A 155 3.26 -2.31 -11.48
CA ARG A 155 1.97 -2.54 -10.80
C ARG A 155 2.11 -2.61 -9.28
N ALA A 156 3.13 -3.30 -8.80
CA ALA A 156 3.42 -3.40 -7.36
C ALA A 156 3.74 -2.01 -6.77
N LEU A 157 4.56 -1.22 -7.48
CA LEU A 157 4.89 0.14 -7.09
C LEU A 157 3.66 1.03 -6.95
N VAL A 158 2.74 1.02 -7.93
CA VAL A 158 1.51 1.80 -7.89
C VAL A 158 0.65 1.43 -6.67
N TRP A 159 0.58 0.14 -6.32
CA TRP A 159 -0.17 -0.29 -5.14
C TRP A 159 0.52 0.12 -3.85
N GLY A 160 1.83 -0.08 -3.76
CA GLY A 160 2.63 0.31 -2.59
C GLY A 160 2.53 1.81 -2.32
N GLU A 161 2.76 2.63 -3.35
CA GLU A 161 2.66 4.09 -3.25
C GLU A 161 1.29 4.55 -2.75
N LYS A 162 0.20 4.03 -3.32
CA LYS A 162 -1.16 4.36 -2.87
C LYS A 162 -1.40 4.01 -1.40
N VAL A 163 -0.92 2.85 -0.98
CA VAL A 163 -1.06 2.40 0.41
C VAL A 163 -0.22 3.28 1.34
N ALA A 164 1.05 3.55 1.00
CA ALA A 164 1.93 4.42 1.79
C ALA A 164 1.34 5.82 1.96
N ARG A 165 0.90 6.46 0.87
CA ARG A 165 0.26 7.79 0.92
C ARG A 165 -1.03 7.79 1.76
N MET A 166 -1.82 6.73 1.69
CA MET A 166 -3.03 6.59 2.49
C MET A 166 -2.67 6.45 3.98
N ILE A 167 -1.67 5.65 4.33
CA ILE A 167 -1.19 5.52 5.72
C ILE A 167 -0.71 6.88 6.23
N ALA A 168 0.07 7.62 5.44
CA ALA A 168 0.53 8.97 5.78
C ALA A 168 -0.65 9.93 6.03
N SER A 169 -1.70 9.85 5.20
CA SER A 169 -2.92 10.65 5.39
C SER A 169 -3.62 10.32 6.71
N VAL A 170 -3.75 9.03 7.04
CA VAL A 170 -4.38 8.58 8.30
C VAL A 170 -3.55 9.01 9.52
N ILE A 171 -2.23 8.85 9.46
CA ILE A 171 -1.31 9.29 10.53
C ILE A 171 -1.43 10.81 10.73
N GLY A 172 -1.41 11.59 9.63
CA GLY A 172 -1.58 13.03 9.71
C GLY A 172 -2.93 13.47 10.28
N GLN A 173 -3.99 12.71 10.03
CA GLN A 173 -5.30 12.95 10.67
C GLN A 173 -5.24 12.63 12.15
N TYR A 174 -4.65 11.49 12.53
CA TYR A 174 -4.50 11.11 13.93
C TYR A 174 -3.67 12.14 14.72
N GLN A 175 -2.60 12.68 14.14
CA GLN A 175 -1.82 13.75 14.76
C GLN A 175 -2.63 15.02 15.04
N ARG A 176 -3.62 15.33 14.20
CA ARG A 176 -4.48 16.51 14.39
C ARG A 176 -5.68 16.26 15.31
N GLU A 177 -6.31 15.11 15.20
CA GLU A 177 -7.58 14.79 15.85
C GLU A 177 -7.41 13.89 17.10
N GLY A 178 -6.24 13.24 17.23
CA GLY A 178 -5.96 12.31 18.31
C GLY A 178 -6.92 11.11 18.29
N GLU A 179 -7.21 10.59 19.46
CA GLU A 179 -8.11 9.45 19.64
C GLU A 179 -9.55 9.71 19.15
N GLN A 180 -9.92 10.96 18.92
CA GLN A 180 -11.27 11.28 18.42
C GLN A 180 -11.49 10.72 17.01
N LEU A 181 -10.43 10.60 16.21
CA LEU A 181 -10.49 10.00 14.88
C LEU A 181 -11.03 8.57 14.92
N LEU A 182 -10.72 7.83 15.99
CA LEU A 182 -11.05 6.41 16.15
C LEU A 182 -12.30 6.19 17.01
N ARG A 183 -12.92 7.26 17.51
CA ARG A 183 -14.06 7.16 18.42
C ARG A 183 -15.31 6.68 17.67
N ASN A 184 -15.91 5.59 18.16
CA ASN A 184 -17.10 4.96 17.56
C ASN A 184 -16.92 4.52 16.10
N THR A 185 -15.71 4.13 15.72
CA THR A 185 -15.38 3.62 14.40
C THR A 185 -14.38 2.47 14.52
N GLU A 186 -14.19 1.75 13.45
CA GLU A 186 -13.35 0.58 13.38
C GLU A 186 -12.26 0.76 12.33
N ILE A 187 -11.17 0.04 12.49
CA ILE A 187 -10.08 0.01 11.51
C ILE A 187 -10.12 -1.33 10.78
N TRP A 188 -10.18 -1.28 9.47
CA TRP A 188 -10.19 -2.42 8.59
C TRP A 188 -8.95 -2.42 7.70
N VAL A 189 -8.29 -3.56 7.56
CA VAL A 189 -7.10 -3.71 6.73
C VAL A 189 -7.37 -4.72 5.62
N CYS A 190 -7.15 -4.32 4.37
CA CYS A 190 -7.22 -5.23 3.24
C CYS A 190 -6.06 -6.21 3.26
N THR A 191 -6.33 -7.51 3.40
CA THR A 191 -5.30 -8.57 3.47
C THR A 191 -4.54 -8.77 2.17
N ALA A 192 -5.04 -8.22 1.05
CA ALA A 192 -4.39 -8.34 -0.25
C ALA A 192 -3.36 -7.25 -0.55
N CYS A 193 -3.59 -6.00 -0.09
CA CYS A 193 -2.72 -4.87 -0.43
C CYS A 193 -2.36 -3.96 0.74
N GLY A 194 -2.88 -4.21 1.95
CA GLY A 194 -2.60 -3.39 3.12
C GLY A 194 -3.40 -2.07 3.19
N PHE A 195 -4.37 -1.83 2.28
CA PHE A 195 -5.21 -0.63 2.35
C PHE A 195 -5.97 -0.58 3.68
N ILE A 196 -5.89 0.56 4.37
CA ILE A 196 -6.57 0.79 5.66
C ILE A 196 -7.84 1.59 5.41
N TYR A 197 -8.93 1.14 6.00
CA TYR A 197 -10.21 1.83 5.99
C TYR A 197 -10.68 2.08 7.42
N ILE A 198 -11.11 3.29 7.70
CA ILE A 198 -11.69 3.69 8.99
C ILE A 198 -13.18 3.90 8.80
N GLY A 199 -13.99 3.05 9.41
CA GLY A 199 -15.45 3.06 9.29
C GLY A 199 -16.06 1.87 10.01
N ASN A 200 -17.39 1.85 10.15
CA ASN A 200 -18.09 0.78 10.90
C ASN A 200 -18.07 -0.56 10.17
N GLU A 201 -18.05 -0.54 8.84
CA GLU A 201 -18.01 -1.71 7.97
C GLU A 201 -17.01 -1.49 6.85
N PRO A 202 -16.33 -2.55 6.36
CA PRO A 202 -15.39 -2.41 5.25
C PRO A 202 -16.11 -2.04 3.96
N PRO A 203 -15.46 -1.40 2.99
CA PRO A 203 -16.06 -1.10 1.70
C PRO A 203 -16.36 -2.40 0.93
N GLU A 204 -17.42 -2.42 0.12
CA GLU A 204 -17.80 -3.59 -0.70
C GLU A 204 -16.63 -4.10 -1.56
N MET A 205 -15.79 -3.19 -2.01
CA MET A 205 -14.63 -3.48 -2.85
C MET A 205 -13.44 -2.59 -2.44
N CYS A 206 -12.26 -3.20 -2.33
CA CYS A 206 -11.05 -2.44 -2.05
C CYS A 206 -10.75 -1.42 -3.17
N PRO A 207 -10.60 -0.13 -2.86
CA PRO A 207 -10.36 0.90 -3.88
C PRO A 207 -8.99 0.74 -4.57
N VAL A 208 -8.03 0.10 -3.91
CA VAL A 208 -6.67 -0.10 -4.45
C VAL A 208 -6.59 -1.35 -5.33
N CYS A 209 -6.88 -2.52 -4.76
CA CYS A 209 -6.63 -3.80 -5.44
C CYS A 209 -7.89 -4.51 -5.95
N LYS A 210 -9.07 -3.92 -5.74
CA LYS A 210 -10.37 -4.38 -6.24
C LYS A 210 -10.84 -5.75 -5.72
N VAL A 211 -10.31 -6.22 -4.60
CA VAL A 211 -10.84 -7.42 -3.93
C VAL A 211 -12.12 -7.08 -3.15
N PRO A 212 -13.02 -8.05 -2.95
CA PRO A 212 -14.28 -7.85 -2.23
C PRO A 212 -14.09 -7.65 -0.72
N ALA A 213 -15.14 -7.19 -0.03
CA ALA A 213 -15.17 -6.86 1.40
C ALA A 213 -14.66 -7.97 2.32
N ASN A 214 -14.90 -9.25 1.97
CA ASN A 214 -14.45 -10.40 2.76
C ASN A 214 -12.91 -10.57 2.82
N ARG A 215 -12.18 -9.73 2.11
CA ARG A 215 -10.71 -9.65 2.19
C ARG A 215 -10.22 -8.55 3.14
N PHE A 216 -11.11 -7.95 3.88
CA PHE A 216 -10.76 -7.03 4.94
C PHE A 216 -10.82 -7.73 6.29
N GLU A 217 -9.81 -7.50 7.10
CA GLU A 217 -9.74 -7.93 8.49
C GLU A 217 -9.87 -6.71 9.40
N LYS A 218 -10.66 -6.87 10.46
CA LYS A 218 -10.76 -5.85 11.50
C LYS A 218 -9.47 -5.83 12.30
N CYS A 219 -8.89 -4.65 12.46
CA CYS A 219 -7.76 -4.46 13.34
C CYS A 219 -8.25 -4.42 14.79
N THR A 220 -8.10 -5.53 15.49
CA THR A 220 -8.23 -5.57 16.96
C THR A 220 -6.85 -5.24 17.52
N GLY A 221 -6.72 -4.18 18.32
CA GLY A 221 -5.45 -3.79 18.92
C GLY A 221 -4.74 -4.99 19.57
N ARG A 222 -3.41 -4.92 19.72
CA ARG A 222 -2.70 -5.93 20.53
C ARG A 222 -3.32 -5.91 21.91
N GLU A 223 -3.89 -7.03 22.32
CA GLU A 223 -4.14 -7.25 23.73
C GLU A 223 -2.77 -7.11 24.42
N THR A 224 -2.63 -6.12 25.27
CA THR A 224 -1.46 -5.99 26.15
C THR A 224 -1.48 -7.20 27.07
N ALA A 225 -0.62 -8.16 26.77
CA ALA A 225 -0.35 -9.31 27.64
C ALA A 225 0.35 -8.85 28.92
#